data_e2a100edd7fb9092b211b59e64829ddf
#
_entry.id   e2a100edd7fb9092b211b59e64829ddf
#
_cell.length_a   1.000
_cell.length_b   1.000
_cell.length_c   1.000
_cell.angle_alpha   90.00
_cell.angle_beta   90.00
_cell.angle_gamma   90.00
#
_symmetry.space_group_name_H-M   'P 1'
#
loop_
_entity.id
_entity.type
_entity.pdbx_description
1 polymer ?
#
loop_
_entity_poly.entity_id
_entity_poly.type
_entity_poly.pdbx_seq_one_letter_code
_entity_poly.pdbx_strand_id
1 'polypeptide(L)'
;MNLKLLSSVAFAATLGFAGAAYADITIGVVAPLTGPVAAYGDQVKKGAETAVEVINAKGGIKGEKIVLKFADDAGEPKQGVSAANQIVGDGIKFVVGPVTTGVAIPVSDVFSENGVLMVTPTATXPDLTARGLENVFRTCGRDDQQADVMADYFLKNFKDKKVAIVHDKGAYGKGLADSFKAAINKGGITEVQYDSVTPGDKDFSALVSKLKAAGTEIVYFGGYHGEGGLLSRQLHDAGLKALILGGEGLSNTEYWAIGGTNAEGTLFTNAVDATKNPASKEAVDALTAKNIPVEAFTMNAYAAVQVLASGIERAGTTDDSAAVAKALRDGQPIETVIGKLTYGETGDLSSPSFDVFKWSDGKIVGLD
;
A
#
# COMPACT_ATOMS: atom_id res chain seq x y z
N MET A 1 -65.66 61.25 24.09
CA MET A 1 -64.47 61.50 23.29
C MET A 1 -63.58 60.23 23.44
N ASN A 2 -63.73 59.27 22.51
CA ASN A 2 -63.09 57.96 22.60
C ASN A 2 -61.84 57.87 21.74
N LEU A 3 -60.74 57.72 22.35
CA LEU A 3 -59.43 57.49 21.70
C LEU A 3 -59.23 55.97 21.51
N LYS A 4 -59.20 55.51 20.27
CA LYS A 4 -58.86 54.11 19.93
C LYS A 4 -57.37 54.02 19.70
N LEU A 5 -56.73 53.26 20.55
CA LEU A 5 -55.32 52.84 20.32
C LEU A 5 -55.29 51.69 19.31
N LEU A 6 -54.64 51.87 18.21
CA LEU A 6 -54.34 50.80 17.24
C LEU A 6 -52.97 50.22 17.61
N SER A 7 -52.97 48.95 18.06
CA SER A 7 -51.73 48.19 18.36
C SER A 7 -51.33 47.47 17.07
N SER A 8 -50.18 47.88 16.47
CA SER A 8 -49.57 47.18 15.34
C SER A 8 -48.69 46.06 15.85
N VAL A 9 -49.09 44.81 15.57
CA VAL A 9 -48.29 43.65 15.86
C VAL A 9 -47.34 43.42 14.69
N ALA A 10 -46.04 43.67 14.92
CA ALA A 10 -45.03 43.37 13.92
C ALA A 10 -44.68 41.86 14.02
N PHE A 11 -44.99 41.11 12.97
CA PHE A 11 -44.68 39.69 12.83
C PHE A 11 -43.25 39.60 12.27
N ALA A 12 -42.29 39.36 13.14
CA ALA A 12 -40.87 39.10 12.71
C ALA A 12 -40.78 37.67 12.20
N ALA A 13 -40.75 37.51 10.87
CA ALA A 13 -40.45 36.22 10.25
C ALA A 13 -38.97 35.88 10.41
N THR A 14 -38.65 35.03 11.37
CA THR A 14 -37.32 34.47 11.48
C THR A 14 -37.19 33.42 10.36
N LEU A 15 -36.51 33.80 9.30
CA LEU A 15 -36.04 32.83 8.29
C LEU A 15 -34.98 31.99 8.97
N GLY A 16 -35.36 30.85 9.49
CA GLY A 16 -34.40 29.85 9.95
C GLY A 16 -33.65 29.31 8.75
N PHE A 17 -32.37 29.65 8.65
CA PHE A 17 -31.47 28.93 7.76
C PHE A 17 -31.36 27.53 8.31
N ALA A 18 -32.16 26.59 7.78
CA ALA A 18 -31.93 25.18 7.98
C ALA A 18 -30.63 24.89 7.21
N GLY A 19 -29.49 24.96 7.88
CA GLY A 19 -28.24 24.49 7.29
C GLY A 19 -28.45 23.05 6.89
N ALA A 20 -28.25 22.73 5.63
CA ALA A 20 -28.27 21.36 5.17
C ALA A 20 -27.23 20.60 5.99
N ALA A 21 -27.69 19.69 6.81
CA ALA A 21 -26.78 18.80 7.52
C ALA A 21 -26.25 17.81 6.47
N TYR A 22 -25.06 18.07 6.00
CA TYR A 22 -24.40 17.14 5.09
C TYR A 22 -23.99 15.91 5.90
N ALA A 23 -24.30 14.75 5.39
CA ALA A 23 -23.89 13.50 6.01
C ALA A 23 -22.39 13.30 5.77
N ASP A 24 -21.69 12.77 6.76
CA ASP A 24 -20.29 12.43 6.60
C ASP A 24 -20.12 11.31 5.58
N ILE A 25 -19.03 11.35 4.81
CA ILE A 25 -18.66 10.27 3.91
C ILE A 25 -17.73 9.33 4.67
N THR A 26 -18.17 8.09 4.90
CA THR A 26 -17.34 7.11 5.61
C THR A 26 -16.48 6.35 4.60
N ILE A 27 -15.18 6.35 4.84
CA ILE A 27 -14.22 5.52 4.10
C ILE A 27 -13.67 4.49 5.07
N GLY A 28 -13.77 3.21 4.71
CA GLY A 28 -13.16 2.15 5.50
C GLY A 28 -11.66 2.09 5.25
N VAL A 29 -10.93 1.65 6.26
CA VAL A 29 -9.50 1.34 6.11
C VAL A 29 -9.32 -0.09 6.62
N VAL A 30 -9.01 -1.00 5.71
CA VAL A 30 -8.72 -2.40 6.06
C VAL A 30 -7.21 -2.57 6.02
N ALA A 31 -6.61 -2.88 7.16
CA ALA A 31 -5.16 -2.90 7.29
C ALA A 31 -4.74 -3.78 8.46
N PRO A 32 -3.50 -4.28 8.46
CA PRO A 32 -3.00 -5.05 9.61
C PRO A 32 -2.60 -4.08 10.73
N LEU A 33 -3.55 -3.75 11.60
CA LEU A 33 -3.29 -2.86 12.74
C LEU A 33 -2.62 -3.61 13.89
N THR A 34 -2.69 -4.94 13.86
CA THR A 34 -1.97 -5.85 14.77
C THR A 34 -1.28 -6.92 13.94
N GLY A 35 -0.47 -7.77 14.59
CA GLY A 35 0.15 -8.91 13.94
C GLY A 35 1.54 -8.62 13.38
N PRO A 36 2.12 -9.60 12.67
CA PRO A 36 3.54 -9.53 12.27
C PRO A 36 3.89 -8.41 11.28
N VAL A 37 2.91 -7.91 10.55
CA VAL A 37 3.14 -6.85 9.56
C VAL A 37 2.45 -5.54 9.96
N ALA A 38 2.18 -5.36 11.27
CA ALA A 38 1.48 -4.17 11.79
C ALA A 38 2.24 -2.87 11.49
N ALA A 39 3.55 -2.93 11.33
CA ALA A 39 4.32 -1.74 10.98
C ALA A 39 3.88 -1.14 9.65
N TYR A 40 3.48 -1.96 8.69
CA TYR A 40 2.94 -1.45 7.42
C TYR A 40 1.52 -0.91 7.58
N GLY A 41 0.72 -1.56 8.43
CA GLY A 41 -0.62 -1.05 8.75
C GLY A 41 -0.57 0.33 9.40
N ASP A 42 0.42 0.56 10.26
CA ASP A 42 0.63 1.86 10.91
C ASP A 42 0.95 2.94 9.86
N GLN A 43 1.81 2.64 8.88
CA GLN A 43 2.11 3.58 7.80
C GLN A 43 0.84 3.94 7.03
N VAL A 44 0.04 2.94 6.68
CA VAL A 44 -1.20 3.16 5.91
C VAL A 44 -2.21 3.96 6.72
N LYS A 45 -2.38 3.62 8.01
CA LYS A 45 -3.27 4.35 8.91
C LYS A 45 -2.88 5.83 8.95
N LYS A 46 -1.60 6.11 9.18
CA LYS A 46 -1.10 7.50 9.30
C LYS A 46 -1.27 8.28 8.00
N GLY A 47 -1.02 7.63 6.86
CA GLY A 47 -1.22 8.26 5.56
C GLY A 47 -2.68 8.61 5.31
N ALA A 48 -3.57 7.66 5.56
CA ALA A 48 -5.00 7.87 5.35
C ALA A 48 -5.55 8.96 6.28
N GLU A 49 -5.19 8.92 7.57
CA GLU A 49 -5.61 9.93 8.53
C GLU A 49 -5.17 11.33 8.12
N THR A 50 -3.91 11.46 7.70
CA THR A 50 -3.36 12.76 7.33
C THR A 50 -4.04 13.30 6.07
N ALA A 51 -4.29 12.45 5.08
CA ALA A 51 -5.01 12.86 3.87
C ALA A 51 -6.41 13.37 4.21
N VAL A 52 -7.11 12.65 5.09
CA VAL A 52 -8.46 13.04 5.51
C VAL A 52 -8.44 14.38 6.24
N GLU A 53 -7.47 14.59 7.13
CA GLU A 53 -7.33 15.87 7.84
C GLU A 53 -7.15 17.02 6.86
N VAL A 54 -6.28 16.86 5.85
CA VAL A 54 -6.01 17.90 4.87
C VAL A 54 -7.24 18.17 4.01
N ILE A 55 -7.90 17.12 3.51
CA ILE A 55 -9.10 17.28 2.67
C ILE A 55 -10.22 17.94 3.47
N ASN A 56 -10.44 17.50 4.72
CA ASN A 56 -11.51 18.07 5.55
C ASN A 56 -11.23 19.53 5.91
N ALA A 57 -9.97 19.91 6.10
CA ALA A 57 -9.60 21.31 6.37
C ALA A 57 -9.94 22.22 5.19
N LYS A 58 -9.99 21.66 3.98
CA LYS A 58 -10.35 22.39 2.76
C LYS A 58 -11.85 22.31 2.44
N GLY A 59 -12.66 21.77 3.35
CA GLY A 59 -14.11 21.70 3.17
C GLY A 59 -14.66 20.31 2.82
N GLY A 60 -13.80 19.30 2.79
CA GLY A 60 -14.23 17.94 2.49
C GLY A 60 -14.48 17.71 1.01
N ILE A 61 -15.34 16.74 0.69
CA ILE A 61 -15.76 16.45 -0.68
C ILE A 61 -17.15 17.06 -0.88
N LYS A 62 -17.26 18.09 -1.71
CA LYS A 62 -18.53 18.79 -1.95
C LYS A 62 -19.20 19.26 -0.65
N GLY A 63 -18.41 19.65 0.33
CA GLY A 63 -18.92 20.15 1.62
C GLY A 63 -19.12 19.06 2.66
N GLU A 64 -19.00 17.80 2.30
CA GLU A 64 -19.15 16.68 3.24
C GLU A 64 -17.80 16.24 3.78
N LYS A 65 -17.73 16.04 5.09
CA LYS A 65 -16.50 15.62 5.74
C LYS A 65 -16.27 14.11 5.54
N ILE A 66 -15.03 13.71 5.48
CA ILE A 66 -14.64 12.29 5.44
C ILE A 66 -14.42 11.83 6.87
N VAL A 67 -14.94 10.64 7.20
CA VAL A 67 -14.72 9.95 8.46
C VAL A 67 -14.13 8.58 8.12
N LEU A 68 -13.08 8.17 8.84
CA LEU A 68 -12.46 6.87 8.64
C LEU A 68 -13.01 5.84 9.62
N LYS A 69 -13.26 4.63 9.11
CA LYS A 69 -13.63 3.47 9.91
C LYS A 69 -12.55 2.40 9.72
N PHE A 70 -11.81 2.09 10.77
CA PHE A 70 -10.71 1.12 10.71
C PHE A 70 -11.22 -0.29 10.99
N ALA A 71 -10.72 -1.26 10.24
CA ALA A 71 -10.99 -2.68 10.44
C ALA A 71 -9.66 -3.43 10.36
N ASP A 72 -9.29 -4.10 11.44
CA ASP A 72 -8.01 -4.79 11.57
C ASP A 72 -8.08 -6.17 10.92
N ASP A 73 -7.22 -6.40 9.93
CA ASP A 73 -7.11 -7.70 9.27
C ASP A 73 -5.95 -8.55 9.82
N ALA A 74 -5.12 -7.98 10.71
CA ALA A 74 -3.97 -8.65 11.33
C ALA A 74 -2.98 -9.27 10.32
N GLY A 75 -3.10 -8.95 9.03
CA GLY A 75 -2.31 -9.56 7.97
C GLY A 75 -2.76 -11.00 7.64
N GLU A 76 -3.93 -11.41 8.11
CA GLU A 76 -4.43 -12.77 7.98
C GLU A 76 -5.67 -12.81 7.07
N PRO A 77 -5.68 -13.67 6.02
CA PRO A 77 -6.81 -13.71 5.08
C PRO A 77 -8.18 -13.92 5.74
N LYS A 78 -8.29 -14.82 6.71
CA LYS A 78 -9.58 -15.07 7.38
C LYS A 78 -10.05 -13.85 8.17
N GLN A 79 -9.13 -13.20 8.87
CA GLN A 79 -9.43 -11.98 9.61
C GLN A 79 -9.83 -10.86 8.63
N GLY A 80 -9.15 -10.79 7.48
CA GLY A 80 -9.46 -9.82 6.44
C GLY A 80 -10.88 -9.99 5.91
N VAL A 81 -11.30 -11.24 5.65
CA VAL A 81 -12.68 -11.51 5.21
C VAL A 81 -13.68 -11.06 6.29
N SER A 82 -13.37 -11.32 7.57
CA SER A 82 -14.22 -10.85 8.68
C SER A 82 -14.30 -9.32 8.70
N ALA A 83 -13.16 -8.66 8.56
CA ALA A 83 -13.09 -7.19 8.52
C ALA A 83 -13.91 -6.64 7.34
N ALA A 84 -13.79 -7.29 6.17
CA ALA A 84 -14.54 -6.87 4.97
C ALA A 84 -16.05 -7.02 5.18
N ASN A 85 -16.48 -8.11 5.79
CA ASN A 85 -17.91 -8.30 6.07
C ASN A 85 -18.43 -7.28 7.07
N GLN A 86 -17.61 -6.84 8.02
CA GLN A 86 -17.97 -5.75 8.94
C GLN A 86 -18.15 -4.44 8.17
N ILE A 87 -17.24 -4.11 7.27
CA ILE A 87 -17.31 -2.91 6.41
C ILE A 87 -18.62 -2.95 5.59
N VAL A 88 -18.91 -4.09 4.97
CA VAL A 88 -20.14 -4.28 4.19
C VAL A 88 -21.37 -4.11 5.10
N GLY A 89 -21.37 -4.72 6.28
CA GLY A 89 -22.47 -4.64 7.23
C GLY A 89 -22.73 -3.21 7.73
N ASP A 90 -21.69 -2.40 7.78
CA ASP A 90 -21.80 -0.99 8.17
C ASP A 90 -22.28 -0.10 7.02
N GLY A 91 -22.48 -0.66 5.83
CA GLY A 91 -22.97 0.08 4.66
C GLY A 91 -21.91 0.94 3.99
N ILE A 92 -20.63 0.71 4.29
CA ILE A 92 -19.51 1.49 3.73
C ILE A 92 -19.28 1.06 2.28
N LYS A 93 -19.10 2.01 1.39
CA LYS A 93 -18.97 1.76 -0.05
C LYS A 93 -17.56 2.01 -0.60
N PHE A 94 -16.67 2.61 0.19
CA PHE A 94 -15.34 3.00 -0.25
C PHE A 94 -14.30 2.60 0.80
N VAL A 95 -13.21 1.97 0.34
CA VAL A 95 -12.19 1.41 1.25
C VAL A 95 -10.79 1.74 0.74
N VAL A 96 -9.91 2.17 1.66
CA VAL A 96 -8.46 2.16 1.47
C VAL A 96 -7.95 0.82 2.03
N GLY A 97 -7.23 0.07 1.20
CA GLY A 97 -6.73 -1.24 1.58
C GLY A 97 -7.38 -2.37 0.79
N PRO A 98 -7.15 -3.62 1.18
CA PRO A 98 -6.18 -4.07 2.19
C PRO A 98 -4.72 -3.80 1.82
N VAL A 99 -3.82 -4.10 2.76
CA VAL A 99 -2.40 -3.79 2.63
C VAL A 99 -1.63 -4.95 2.01
N THR A 100 -1.80 -6.16 2.54
CA THR A 100 -1.05 -7.33 2.05
C THR A 100 -1.83 -8.06 0.96
N THR A 101 -1.08 -8.59 -0.01
CA THR A 101 -1.67 -9.34 -1.13
C THR A 101 -2.53 -10.51 -0.66
N GLY A 102 -2.03 -11.27 0.33
CA GLY A 102 -2.76 -12.44 0.82
C GLY A 102 -4.13 -12.11 1.39
N VAL A 103 -4.30 -10.91 1.94
CA VAL A 103 -5.58 -10.42 2.45
C VAL A 103 -6.39 -9.78 1.31
N ALA A 104 -5.73 -9.00 0.45
CA ALA A 104 -6.43 -8.25 -0.60
C ALA A 104 -7.19 -9.17 -1.57
N ILE A 105 -6.62 -10.33 -1.90
CA ILE A 105 -7.27 -11.24 -2.86
C ILE A 105 -8.66 -11.67 -2.36
N PRO A 106 -8.81 -12.37 -1.22
CA PRO A 106 -10.14 -12.78 -0.79
C PRO A 106 -11.05 -11.61 -0.40
N VAL A 107 -10.50 -10.52 0.13
CA VAL A 107 -11.29 -9.34 0.48
C VAL A 107 -11.88 -8.69 -0.78
N SER A 108 -11.13 -8.66 -1.89
CA SER A 108 -11.64 -8.08 -3.13
C SER A 108 -12.87 -8.83 -3.65
N ASP A 109 -12.96 -10.14 -3.41
CA ASP A 109 -14.15 -10.92 -3.77
C ASP A 109 -15.35 -10.49 -2.93
N VAL A 110 -15.18 -10.37 -1.60
CA VAL A 110 -16.25 -9.91 -0.71
C VAL A 110 -16.73 -8.52 -1.15
N PHE A 111 -15.79 -7.62 -1.42
CA PHE A 111 -16.14 -6.25 -1.82
C PHE A 111 -16.81 -6.20 -3.19
N SER A 112 -16.36 -7.02 -4.14
CA SER A 112 -16.96 -7.07 -5.48
C SER A 112 -18.42 -7.53 -5.40
N GLU A 113 -18.69 -8.56 -4.60
CA GLU A 113 -20.05 -9.10 -4.43
C GLU A 113 -21.00 -8.13 -3.74
N ASN A 114 -20.47 -7.15 -3.01
CA ASN A 114 -21.27 -6.26 -2.18
C ASN A 114 -21.19 -4.78 -2.60
N GLY A 115 -20.64 -4.51 -3.78
CA GLY A 115 -20.60 -3.16 -4.33
C GLY A 115 -19.74 -2.19 -3.52
N VAL A 116 -18.59 -2.65 -3.03
CA VAL A 116 -17.64 -1.81 -2.32
C VAL A 116 -16.41 -1.61 -3.22
N LEU A 117 -16.03 -0.36 -3.41
CA LEU A 117 -14.84 0.00 -4.19
C LEU A 117 -13.64 0.08 -3.25
N MET A 118 -12.55 -0.61 -3.63
CA MET A 118 -11.33 -0.58 -2.84
C MET A 118 -10.16 0.00 -3.63
N VAL A 119 -9.35 0.80 -2.94
CA VAL A 119 -8.08 1.28 -3.48
C VAL A 119 -7.00 0.76 -2.56
N THR A 120 -6.26 -0.24 -3.01
CA THR A 120 -5.15 -0.76 -2.21
C THR A 120 -3.90 0.09 -2.44
N PRO A 121 -3.27 0.55 -1.35
CA PRO A 121 -2.03 1.32 -1.51
C PRO A 121 -0.79 0.46 -1.74
N THR A 122 -0.85 -0.84 -1.49
CA THR A 122 0.37 -1.66 -1.36
C THR A 122 0.26 -3.10 -1.83
N ALA A 123 -0.94 -3.62 -2.18
CA ALA A 123 -1.07 -5.02 -2.62
C ALA A 123 -0.69 -5.11 -4.10
N THR A 124 0.36 -5.82 -4.38
CA THR A 124 1.06 -5.80 -5.66
C THR A 124 0.87 -7.01 -6.59
N UNK A 125 0.23 -8.24 -6.43
CA UNK A 125 0.07 -9.15 -7.02
C UNK A 125 -0.45 -8.89 -8.09
N PRO A 126 -0.02 -9.20 -9.23
CA PRO A 126 -0.73 -8.98 -10.51
C PRO A 126 -2.13 -9.58 -10.58
N ASP A 127 -2.28 -10.75 -10.02
CA ASP A 127 -3.57 -11.46 -10.08
C ASP A 127 -4.73 -10.70 -9.44
N LEU A 128 -4.42 -9.76 -8.54
CA LEU A 128 -5.47 -8.99 -7.86
C LEU A 128 -6.37 -8.26 -8.87
N THR A 129 -5.79 -7.68 -9.92
CA THR A 129 -6.55 -6.94 -10.95
C THR A 129 -6.76 -7.75 -12.23
N ALA A 130 -5.94 -8.78 -12.48
CA ALA A 130 -6.04 -9.58 -13.70
C ALA A 130 -7.36 -10.36 -13.80
N ARG A 131 -8.07 -10.52 -12.67
CA ARG A 131 -9.35 -11.22 -12.62
C ARG A 131 -10.53 -10.39 -13.14
N GLY A 132 -10.27 -9.13 -13.50
CA GLY A 132 -11.30 -8.28 -14.10
C GLY A 132 -12.32 -7.71 -13.14
N LEU A 133 -11.99 -7.60 -11.86
CA LEU A 133 -12.88 -6.98 -10.87
C LEU A 133 -12.90 -5.46 -11.07
N GLU A 134 -14.07 -4.92 -11.35
CA GLU A 134 -14.21 -3.49 -11.66
C GLU A 134 -14.05 -2.58 -10.45
N ASN A 135 -14.15 -3.13 -9.25
CA ASN A 135 -14.13 -2.40 -7.98
C ASN A 135 -12.74 -2.32 -7.34
N VAL A 136 -11.67 -2.78 -8.02
CA VAL A 136 -10.32 -2.85 -7.44
C VAL A 136 -9.40 -1.87 -8.16
N PHE A 137 -8.73 -1.01 -7.38
CA PHE A 137 -7.75 -0.03 -7.86
C PHE A 137 -6.51 -0.09 -6.99
N ARG A 138 -5.37 0.40 -7.53
CA ARG A 138 -4.10 0.47 -6.79
C ARG A 138 -3.54 1.89 -6.83
N THR A 139 -2.79 2.27 -5.77
CA THR A 139 -1.86 3.39 -5.85
C THR A 139 -0.41 2.91 -5.79
N CYS A 140 -0.20 1.62 -6.07
CA CYS A 140 1.13 1.01 -6.20
C CYS A 140 1.23 0.30 -7.55
N GLY A 141 2.43 -0.06 -7.94
CA GLY A 141 2.64 -0.91 -9.12
C GLY A 141 2.44 -2.39 -8.79
N ARG A 142 2.86 -3.26 -9.73
CA ARG A 142 2.69 -4.72 -9.60
C ARG A 142 4.03 -5.42 -9.43
N ASP A 143 3.97 -6.63 -8.89
CA ASP A 143 5.16 -7.45 -8.63
C ASP A 143 5.94 -7.79 -9.90
N ASP A 144 5.25 -8.02 -11.02
CA ASP A 144 5.96 -8.29 -12.27
C ASP A 144 6.79 -7.08 -12.70
N GLN A 145 6.26 -5.87 -12.48
CA GLN A 145 6.97 -4.64 -12.81
C GLN A 145 8.19 -4.40 -11.91
N GLN A 146 8.01 -4.59 -10.59
CA GLN A 146 9.15 -4.39 -9.69
C GLN A 146 10.19 -5.50 -9.84
N ALA A 147 9.77 -6.70 -10.13
CA ALA A 147 10.70 -7.82 -10.37
C ALA A 147 11.57 -7.54 -11.60
N ASP A 148 10.97 -6.97 -12.66
CA ASP A 148 11.74 -6.58 -13.85
C ASP A 148 12.81 -5.53 -13.48
N VAL A 149 12.46 -4.54 -12.66
CA VAL A 149 13.41 -3.50 -12.23
C VAL A 149 14.59 -4.14 -11.48
N MET A 150 14.32 -5.03 -10.53
CA MET A 150 15.40 -5.68 -9.78
C MET A 150 16.18 -6.66 -10.66
N ALA A 151 15.50 -7.36 -11.57
CA ALA A 151 16.20 -8.27 -12.49
C ALA A 151 17.14 -7.52 -13.41
N ASP A 152 16.73 -6.37 -13.95
CA ASP A 152 17.58 -5.51 -14.76
C ASP A 152 18.81 -5.05 -13.98
N TYR A 153 18.58 -4.62 -12.72
CA TYR A 153 19.67 -4.21 -11.84
C TYR A 153 20.64 -5.38 -11.58
N PHE A 154 20.09 -6.57 -11.30
CA PHE A 154 20.88 -7.78 -11.06
C PHE A 154 21.72 -8.14 -12.30
N LEU A 155 21.10 -8.15 -13.47
CA LEU A 155 21.79 -8.53 -14.72
C LEU A 155 22.89 -7.54 -15.07
N LYS A 156 22.70 -6.27 -14.74
CA LYS A 156 23.69 -5.23 -15.00
C LYS A 156 24.89 -5.32 -14.05
N ASN A 157 24.63 -5.61 -12.76
CA ASN A 157 25.65 -5.46 -11.71
C ASN A 157 26.15 -6.78 -11.13
N PHE A 158 25.39 -7.87 -11.23
CA PHE A 158 25.63 -9.11 -10.49
C PHE A 158 25.48 -10.38 -11.31
N LYS A 159 25.47 -10.30 -12.64
CA LYS A 159 25.16 -11.48 -13.46
C LYS A 159 26.15 -12.64 -13.29
N ASP A 160 27.36 -12.35 -12.83
CA ASP A 160 28.38 -13.39 -12.60
C ASP A 160 28.28 -14.00 -11.20
N LYS A 161 27.36 -13.55 -10.37
CA LYS A 161 27.18 -14.02 -9.00
C LYS A 161 26.18 -15.18 -8.95
N LYS A 162 26.41 -16.08 -8.00
CA LYS A 162 25.49 -17.20 -7.74
C LYS A 162 24.31 -16.70 -6.91
N VAL A 163 23.13 -16.68 -7.52
CA VAL A 163 21.91 -16.18 -6.88
C VAL A 163 21.01 -17.34 -6.49
N ALA A 164 20.54 -17.33 -5.25
CA ALA A 164 19.48 -18.19 -4.77
C ALA A 164 18.20 -17.37 -4.60
N ILE A 165 17.05 -18.02 -4.71
CA ILE A 165 15.75 -17.39 -4.54
C ILE A 165 15.04 -18.07 -3.40
N VAL A 166 14.55 -17.29 -2.43
CA VAL A 166 13.84 -17.79 -1.25
C VAL A 166 12.56 -16.98 -1.09
N HIS A 167 11.45 -17.64 -0.74
CA HIS A 167 10.19 -16.95 -0.49
C HIS A 167 9.49 -17.45 0.78
N ASP A 168 8.51 -16.69 1.24
CA ASP A 168 7.78 -16.98 2.48
C ASP A 168 6.50 -17.80 2.26
N LYS A 169 6.32 -18.35 1.06
CA LYS A 169 5.13 -19.14 0.67
C LYS A 169 3.84 -18.30 0.52
N GLY A 170 3.83 -17.06 0.99
CA GLY A 170 2.67 -16.18 0.89
C GLY A 170 2.40 -15.71 -0.54
N ALA A 171 1.19 -15.25 -0.81
CA ALA A 171 0.81 -14.81 -2.15
C ALA A 171 1.73 -13.70 -2.67
N TYR A 172 2.09 -12.74 -1.82
CA TYR A 172 3.03 -11.68 -2.20
C TYR A 172 4.42 -12.27 -2.39
N GLY A 173 5.00 -12.86 -1.35
CA GLY A 173 6.41 -13.26 -1.37
C GLY A 173 6.73 -14.28 -2.45
N LYS A 174 5.88 -15.30 -2.61
CA LYS A 174 6.08 -16.31 -3.64
C LYS A 174 5.87 -15.70 -5.04
N GLY A 175 4.83 -14.89 -5.21
CA GLY A 175 4.54 -14.27 -6.50
C GLY A 175 5.69 -13.37 -6.96
N LEU A 176 6.21 -12.56 -6.05
CA LEU A 176 7.35 -11.68 -6.35
C LEU A 176 8.61 -12.50 -6.70
N ALA A 177 8.90 -13.54 -5.90
CA ALA A 177 10.06 -14.41 -6.13
C ALA A 177 9.96 -15.12 -7.49
N ASP A 178 8.76 -15.62 -7.83
CA ASP A 178 8.52 -16.28 -9.12
C ASP A 178 8.72 -15.29 -10.29
N SER A 179 8.26 -14.04 -10.12
CA SER A 179 8.44 -13.00 -11.15
C SER A 179 9.92 -12.68 -11.35
N PHE A 180 10.66 -12.53 -10.25
CA PHE A 180 12.11 -12.29 -10.35
C PHE A 180 12.83 -13.47 -11.02
N LYS A 181 12.47 -14.71 -10.61
CA LYS A 181 13.03 -15.92 -11.23
C LYS A 181 12.80 -15.91 -12.74
N ALA A 182 11.56 -15.66 -13.15
CA ALA A 182 11.23 -15.64 -14.58
C ALA A 182 12.05 -14.58 -15.32
N ALA A 183 12.21 -13.39 -14.72
CA ALA A 183 12.94 -12.30 -15.35
C ALA A 183 14.43 -12.61 -15.50
N ILE A 184 15.09 -13.13 -14.47
CA ILE A 184 16.53 -13.45 -14.58
C ILE A 184 16.75 -14.67 -15.50
N ASN A 185 15.84 -15.66 -15.49
CA ASN A 185 15.96 -16.81 -16.38
C ASN A 185 15.86 -16.36 -17.84
N LYS A 186 14.94 -15.43 -18.14
CA LYS A 186 14.83 -14.82 -19.46
C LYS A 186 16.13 -14.10 -19.85
N GLY A 187 16.83 -13.53 -18.88
CA GLY A 187 18.13 -12.88 -19.05
C GLY A 187 19.31 -13.84 -19.12
N GLY A 188 19.05 -15.15 -19.10
CA GLY A 188 20.11 -16.17 -19.25
C GLY A 188 20.74 -16.65 -17.94
N ILE A 189 20.19 -16.25 -16.80
CA ILE A 189 20.72 -16.64 -15.48
C ILE A 189 19.80 -17.69 -14.86
N THR A 190 20.39 -18.77 -14.36
CA THR A 190 19.67 -19.79 -13.60
C THR A 190 20.08 -19.71 -12.13
N GLU A 191 19.11 -19.67 -11.25
CA GLU A 191 19.35 -19.65 -9.81
C GLU A 191 20.02 -20.95 -9.33
N VAL A 192 20.89 -20.87 -8.35
CA VAL A 192 21.57 -22.06 -7.80
C VAL A 192 20.70 -22.80 -6.79
N GLN A 193 19.67 -22.15 -6.26
CA GLN A 193 18.73 -22.74 -5.30
C GLN A 193 17.43 -21.97 -5.35
N TYR A 194 16.31 -22.69 -5.28
CA TYR A 194 14.98 -22.09 -5.12
C TYR A 194 14.35 -22.79 -3.92
N ASP A 195 14.00 -22.03 -2.87
CA ASP A 195 13.55 -22.62 -1.62
C ASP A 195 12.57 -21.67 -0.91
N SER A 196 12.15 -22.06 0.29
CA SER A 196 11.17 -21.24 1.03
C SER A 196 11.42 -21.34 2.54
N VAL A 197 10.87 -20.35 3.24
CA VAL A 197 10.74 -20.36 4.71
C VAL A 197 9.26 -20.38 5.05
N THR A 198 8.92 -20.80 6.26
CA THR A 198 7.54 -20.75 6.73
C THR A 198 7.40 -19.52 7.64
N PRO A 199 6.43 -18.62 7.36
CA PRO A 199 6.21 -17.47 8.22
C PRO A 199 6.03 -17.88 9.68
N GLY A 200 6.68 -17.15 10.57
CA GLY A 200 6.64 -17.44 12.00
C GLY A 200 7.75 -18.37 12.49
N ASP A 201 8.41 -19.11 11.60
CA ASP A 201 9.56 -19.92 12.00
C ASP A 201 10.71 -19.02 12.45
N LYS A 202 11.46 -19.49 13.44
CA LYS A 202 12.58 -18.73 14.01
C LYS A 202 13.94 -19.34 13.69
N ASP A 203 13.97 -20.53 13.09
CA ASP A 203 15.20 -21.24 12.79
C ASP A 203 15.23 -21.62 11.31
N PHE A 204 16.11 -20.99 10.57
CA PHE A 204 16.31 -21.22 9.14
C PHE A 204 17.63 -22.00 8.87
N SER A 205 18.18 -22.66 9.89
CA SER A 205 19.53 -23.26 9.77
C SER A 205 19.61 -24.31 8.65
N ALA A 206 18.54 -25.11 8.42
CA ALA A 206 18.56 -26.08 7.33
C ALA A 206 18.63 -25.40 5.96
N LEU A 207 17.86 -24.32 5.76
CA LEU A 207 17.92 -23.54 4.53
C LEU A 207 19.30 -22.90 4.38
N VAL A 208 19.83 -22.29 5.43
CA VAL A 208 21.12 -21.62 5.41
C VAL A 208 22.23 -22.62 5.00
N SER A 209 22.16 -23.86 5.51
CA SER A 209 23.11 -24.92 5.11
C SER A 209 23.01 -25.22 3.61
N LYS A 210 21.80 -25.31 3.06
CA LYS A 210 21.62 -25.53 1.62
C LYS A 210 22.20 -24.40 0.80
N LEU A 211 21.94 -23.15 1.22
CA LEU A 211 22.44 -21.97 0.53
C LEU A 211 23.97 -21.93 0.55
N LYS A 212 24.57 -22.27 1.67
CA LYS A 212 26.01 -22.32 1.83
C LYS A 212 26.62 -23.42 0.94
N ALA A 213 26.01 -24.59 0.92
CA ALA A 213 26.47 -25.71 0.09
C ALA A 213 26.38 -25.36 -1.42
N ALA A 214 25.42 -24.57 -1.81
CA ALA A 214 25.25 -24.12 -3.21
C ALA A 214 26.23 -23.01 -3.60
N GLY A 215 27.00 -22.48 -2.66
CA GLY A 215 27.95 -21.39 -2.93
C GLY A 215 27.24 -20.06 -3.18
N THR A 216 26.10 -19.85 -2.57
CA THR A 216 25.26 -18.66 -2.79
C THR A 216 25.98 -17.37 -2.43
N GLU A 217 25.95 -16.40 -3.31
CA GLU A 217 26.53 -15.07 -3.11
C GLU A 217 25.47 -13.99 -2.96
N ILE A 218 24.28 -14.23 -3.54
CA ILE A 218 23.14 -13.32 -3.49
C ILE A 218 21.90 -14.14 -3.17
N VAL A 219 21.05 -13.62 -2.27
CA VAL A 219 19.75 -14.21 -1.98
C VAL A 219 18.68 -13.19 -2.36
N TYR A 220 17.84 -13.52 -3.35
CA TYR A 220 16.62 -12.75 -3.58
C TYR A 220 15.56 -13.29 -2.65
N PHE A 221 15.02 -12.45 -1.78
CA PHE A 221 14.01 -12.84 -0.81
C PHE A 221 12.65 -12.19 -1.14
N GLY A 222 11.66 -13.04 -1.41
CA GLY A 222 10.27 -12.61 -1.56
C GLY A 222 9.53 -12.83 -0.25
N GLY A 223 9.17 -11.74 0.41
CA GLY A 223 8.50 -11.82 1.71
C GLY A 223 8.62 -10.51 2.47
N TYR A 224 8.35 -10.60 3.78
CA TYR A 224 8.26 -9.41 4.62
C TYR A 224 9.47 -9.28 5.56
N HIS A 225 9.54 -8.12 6.19
CA HIS A 225 10.68 -7.69 7.01
C HIS A 225 11.03 -8.67 8.15
N GLY A 226 10.04 -9.32 8.74
CA GLY A 226 10.28 -10.23 9.88
C GLY A 226 11.19 -11.39 9.50
N GLU A 227 10.75 -12.17 8.52
CA GLU A 227 11.52 -13.32 8.03
C GLU A 227 12.79 -12.85 7.29
N GLY A 228 12.69 -11.75 6.53
CA GLY A 228 13.83 -11.22 5.80
C GLY A 228 14.98 -10.80 6.72
N GLY A 229 14.66 -10.08 7.79
CA GLY A 229 15.65 -9.66 8.78
C GLY A 229 16.29 -10.84 9.50
N LEU A 230 15.46 -11.81 9.87
CA LEU A 230 15.95 -13.02 10.54
C LEU A 230 16.85 -13.86 9.62
N LEU A 231 16.46 -13.98 8.36
CA LEU A 231 17.29 -14.68 7.36
C LEU A 231 18.64 -13.97 7.20
N SER A 232 18.64 -12.65 7.10
CA SER A 232 19.86 -11.85 7.01
C SER A 232 20.80 -12.18 8.15
N ARG A 233 20.30 -12.17 9.38
CA ARG A 233 21.09 -12.46 10.57
C ARG A 233 21.63 -13.88 10.56
N GLN A 234 20.78 -14.86 10.24
CA GLN A 234 21.20 -16.26 10.29
C GLN A 234 22.21 -16.63 9.19
N LEU A 235 22.12 -16.01 8.02
CA LEU A 235 23.12 -16.19 6.97
C LEU A 235 24.49 -15.75 7.48
N HIS A 236 24.58 -14.55 8.07
CA HIS A 236 25.85 -14.02 8.58
C HIS A 236 26.38 -14.83 9.75
N ASP A 237 25.49 -15.25 10.67
CA ASP A 237 25.88 -16.06 11.82
C ASP A 237 26.51 -17.39 11.38
N ALA A 238 26.07 -17.93 10.25
CA ALA A 238 26.62 -19.16 9.66
C ALA A 238 27.87 -18.91 8.81
N GLY A 239 28.31 -17.65 8.72
CA GLY A 239 29.49 -17.30 7.95
C GLY A 239 29.26 -17.14 6.45
N LEU A 240 28.00 -17.05 6.03
CA LEU A 240 27.66 -16.85 4.61
C LEU A 240 27.39 -15.35 4.38
N LYS A 241 28.34 -14.69 3.73
CA LYS A 241 28.24 -13.25 3.45
C LYS A 241 27.48 -13.00 2.14
N ALA A 242 26.22 -13.40 2.10
CA ALA A 242 25.39 -13.20 0.92
C ALA A 242 24.70 -11.85 0.99
N LEU A 243 24.66 -11.16 -0.15
CA LEU A 243 23.86 -9.93 -0.28
C LEU A 243 22.40 -10.28 -0.45
N ILE A 244 21.52 -9.61 0.29
CA ILE A 244 20.07 -9.82 0.14
C ILE A 244 19.50 -8.79 -0.84
N LEU A 245 18.70 -9.28 -1.78
CA LEU A 245 17.84 -8.46 -2.65
C LEU A 245 16.40 -8.80 -2.34
N GLY A 246 15.49 -7.85 -2.57
CA GLY A 246 14.06 -8.14 -2.38
C GLY A 246 13.18 -7.03 -2.89
N GLY A 247 11.94 -7.02 -2.42
CA GLY A 247 10.96 -6.00 -2.76
C GLY A 247 10.64 -5.09 -1.58
N GLU A 248 9.55 -4.33 -1.71
CA GLU A 248 9.16 -3.35 -0.70
C GLU A 248 8.79 -3.98 0.65
N GLY A 249 8.62 -5.29 0.70
CA GLY A 249 8.45 -6.00 1.98
C GLY A 249 9.65 -5.89 2.91
N LEU A 250 10.79 -5.40 2.41
CA LEU A 250 11.99 -5.17 3.22
C LEU A 250 12.19 -3.68 3.55
N SER A 251 11.22 -2.83 3.28
CA SER A 251 11.38 -1.37 3.39
C SER A 251 11.05 -0.80 4.77
N ASN A 252 10.86 -1.64 5.76
CA ASN A 252 10.42 -1.23 7.09
C ASN A 252 11.61 -1.19 8.05
N THR A 253 11.64 -0.23 8.97
CA THR A 253 12.73 -0.10 9.95
C THR A 253 12.89 -1.35 10.82
N GLU A 254 11.83 -2.16 10.98
CA GLU A 254 11.95 -3.42 11.71
C GLU A 254 12.86 -4.42 10.99
N TYR A 255 12.99 -4.33 9.66
CA TYR A 255 13.95 -5.15 8.92
C TYR A 255 15.37 -4.91 9.44
N TRP A 256 15.75 -3.64 9.57
CA TRP A 256 17.06 -3.28 10.13
C TRP A 256 17.16 -3.67 11.61
N ALA A 257 16.10 -3.41 12.40
CA ALA A 257 16.12 -3.73 13.84
C ALA A 257 16.36 -5.22 14.07
N ILE A 258 15.76 -6.09 13.22
CA ILE A 258 15.92 -7.55 13.34
C ILE A 258 17.28 -8.00 12.79
N GLY A 259 17.66 -7.53 11.62
CA GLY A 259 18.89 -7.92 10.95
C GLY A 259 20.15 -7.29 11.54
N GLY A 260 20.01 -6.10 12.11
CA GLY A 260 21.13 -5.33 12.61
C GLY A 260 22.11 -4.97 11.48
N THR A 261 23.39 -4.89 11.81
CA THR A 261 24.42 -4.58 10.81
C THR A 261 24.50 -5.64 9.71
N ASN A 262 23.91 -6.81 9.91
CA ASN A 262 23.85 -7.85 8.86
C ASN A 262 22.92 -7.43 7.72
N ALA A 263 22.03 -6.49 7.96
CA ALA A 263 21.14 -5.93 6.93
C ALA A 263 21.83 -4.89 6.04
N GLU A 264 23.04 -4.46 6.42
CA GLU A 264 23.78 -3.45 5.65
C GLU A 264 23.94 -3.89 4.20
N GLY A 265 23.61 -2.97 3.28
CA GLY A 265 23.76 -3.22 1.86
C GLY A 265 22.59 -3.92 1.18
N THR A 266 21.59 -4.40 1.95
CA THR A 266 20.40 -5.02 1.35
C THR A 266 19.80 -4.06 0.32
N LEU A 267 19.50 -4.59 -0.88
CA LEU A 267 18.87 -3.84 -1.96
C LEU A 267 17.43 -4.30 -2.13
N PHE A 268 16.52 -3.34 -2.34
CA PHE A 268 15.11 -3.71 -2.55
C PHE A 268 14.44 -2.70 -3.46
N THR A 269 13.43 -3.15 -4.16
CA THR A 269 12.60 -2.26 -4.99
C THR A 269 11.50 -1.65 -4.13
N ASN A 270 11.14 -0.41 -4.43
CA ASN A 270 10.00 0.27 -3.83
C ASN A 270 9.53 1.36 -4.79
N ALA A 271 8.37 1.94 -4.51
CA ALA A 271 7.86 3.08 -5.26
C ALA A 271 8.91 4.21 -5.26
N VAL A 272 8.99 4.94 -6.35
CA VAL A 272 9.90 6.09 -6.43
C VAL A 272 9.63 7.07 -5.29
N ASP A 273 10.67 7.75 -4.84
CA ASP A 273 10.57 8.69 -3.72
C ASP A 273 9.61 9.83 -4.06
N ALA A 274 8.42 9.81 -3.46
CA ALA A 274 7.39 10.83 -3.72
C ALA A 274 7.83 12.24 -3.31
N THR A 275 8.80 12.37 -2.38
CA THR A 275 9.27 13.70 -1.97
C THR A 275 9.99 14.44 -3.09
N LYS A 276 10.43 13.73 -4.13
CA LYS A 276 11.04 14.34 -5.30
C LYS A 276 10.00 15.02 -6.21
N ASN A 277 8.72 14.74 -6.00
CA ASN A 277 7.62 15.33 -6.76
C ASN A 277 7.09 16.55 -6.01
N PRO A 278 7.05 17.76 -6.63
CA PRO A 278 6.51 18.94 -5.96
C PRO A 278 5.09 18.78 -5.43
N ALA A 279 4.28 17.91 -6.04
CA ALA A 279 2.92 17.63 -5.59
C ALA A 279 2.86 17.02 -4.18
N SER A 280 3.99 16.50 -3.67
CA SER A 280 4.04 15.90 -2.34
C SER A 280 4.14 16.93 -1.21
N LYS A 281 4.43 18.19 -1.52
CA LYS A 281 4.80 19.18 -0.48
C LYS A 281 3.75 19.31 0.63
N GLU A 282 2.48 19.41 0.28
CA GLU A 282 1.41 19.56 1.27
C GLU A 282 1.35 18.35 2.21
N ALA A 283 1.48 17.14 1.65
CA ALA A 283 1.47 15.93 2.46
C ALA A 283 2.70 15.83 3.36
N VAL A 284 3.88 16.14 2.80
CA VAL A 284 5.14 16.12 3.56
C VAL A 284 5.05 17.10 4.73
N ASP A 285 4.56 18.32 4.49
CA ASP A 285 4.41 19.34 5.54
C ASP A 285 3.44 18.86 6.62
N ALA A 286 2.30 18.27 6.23
CA ALA A 286 1.29 17.79 7.18
C ALA A 286 1.82 16.63 8.03
N LEU A 287 2.52 15.68 7.40
CA LEU A 287 3.11 14.54 8.12
C LEU A 287 4.20 15.03 9.08
N THR A 288 5.08 15.91 8.61
CA THR A 288 6.19 16.45 9.42
C THR A 288 5.66 17.20 10.63
N ALA A 289 4.59 17.97 10.48
CA ALA A 289 3.97 18.71 11.58
C ALA A 289 3.47 17.77 12.69
N LYS A 290 3.18 16.52 12.37
CA LYS A 290 2.71 15.49 13.29
C LYS A 290 3.83 14.55 13.75
N ASN A 291 5.07 14.81 13.32
CA ASN A 291 6.24 13.96 13.57
C ASN A 291 6.05 12.54 13.00
N ILE A 292 5.38 12.44 11.86
CA ILE A 292 5.18 11.17 11.16
C ILE A 292 6.25 11.07 10.07
N PRO A 293 7.04 9.98 10.04
CA PRO A 293 8.01 9.79 8.96
C PRO A 293 7.34 9.71 7.60
N VAL A 294 7.98 10.28 6.60
CA VAL A 294 7.48 10.22 5.22
C VAL A 294 8.00 8.92 4.62
N GLU A 295 7.13 7.93 4.56
CA GLU A 295 7.47 6.58 4.08
C GLU A 295 6.60 6.24 2.87
N ALA A 296 7.06 5.28 2.04
CA ALA A 296 6.39 4.98 0.78
C ALA A 296 4.92 4.56 1.00
N PHE A 297 4.67 3.66 1.94
CA PHE A 297 3.30 3.17 2.17
C PHE A 297 2.40 4.26 2.75
N THR A 298 2.97 5.17 3.54
CA THR A 298 2.25 6.33 4.06
C THR A 298 1.79 7.22 2.91
N MET A 299 2.68 7.49 1.96
CA MET A 299 2.37 8.34 0.81
C MET A 299 1.38 7.66 -0.14
N ASN A 300 1.54 6.36 -0.37
CA ASN A 300 0.60 5.61 -1.20
C ASN A 300 -0.81 5.58 -0.59
N ALA A 301 -0.91 5.45 0.74
CA ALA A 301 -2.21 5.46 1.42
C ALA A 301 -2.85 6.86 1.38
N TYR A 302 -2.04 7.90 1.54
CA TYR A 302 -2.50 9.28 1.36
C TYR A 302 -3.10 9.43 -0.03
N ALA A 303 -2.36 8.96 -1.05
CA ALA A 303 -2.84 9.02 -2.45
C ALA A 303 -4.13 8.22 -2.66
N ALA A 304 -4.27 7.07 -1.97
CA ALA A 304 -5.49 6.25 -2.10
C ALA A 304 -6.73 7.02 -1.64
N VAL A 305 -6.60 7.80 -0.55
CA VAL A 305 -7.70 8.66 -0.11
C VAL A 305 -7.98 9.73 -1.18
N GLN A 306 -6.93 10.32 -1.76
CA GLN A 306 -7.10 11.34 -2.80
C GLN A 306 -7.78 10.74 -4.05
N VAL A 307 -7.44 9.51 -4.42
CA VAL A 307 -8.09 8.82 -5.55
C VAL A 307 -9.59 8.64 -5.26
N LEU A 308 -9.93 8.15 -4.07
CA LEU A 308 -11.34 7.99 -3.70
C LEU A 308 -12.08 9.34 -3.71
N ALA A 309 -11.48 10.36 -3.10
CA ALA A 309 -12.08 11.69 -3.05
C ALA A 309 -12.32 12.25 -4.45
N SER A 310 -11.34 12.11 -5.35
CA SER A 310 -11.47 12.57 -6.73
C SER A 310 -12.57 11.81 -7.48
N GLY A 311 -12.62 10.49 -7.30
CA GLY A 311 -13.63 9.67 -7.95
C GLY A 311 -15.05 10.00 -7.49
N ILE A 312 -15.21 10.19 -6.19
CA ILE A 312 -16.51 10.58 -5.60
C ILE A 312 -16.94 11.95 -6.15
N GLU A 313 -16.01 12.89 -6.16
CA GLU A 313 -16.31 14.24 -6.66
C GLU A 313 -16.69 14.23 -8.15
N ARG A 314 -15.93 13.51 -8.98
CA ARG A 314 -16.18 13.41 -10.43
C ARG A 314 -17.50 12.70 -10.73
N ALA A 315 -17.79 11.63 -10.00
CA ALA A 315 -19.03 10.87 -10.20
C ALA A 315 -20.26 11.60 -9.65
N GLY A 316 -20.06 12.52 -8.70
CA GLY A 316 -21.14 13.29 -8.10
C GLY A 316 -22.04 12.46 -7.18
N THR A 317 -21.51 11.38 -6.60
CA THR A 317 -22.25 10.47 -5.73
C THR A 317 -21.36 9.97 -4.60
N THR A 318 -21.95 9.78 -3.42
CA THR A 318 -21.27 9.28 -2.24
C THR A 318 -21.65 7.84 -1.90
N ASP A 319 -22.50 7.21 -2.71
CA ASP A 319 -23.00 5.87 -2.42
C ASP A 319 -23.02 4.91 -3.63
N ASP A 320 -22.78 5.41 -4.84
CA ASP A 320 -22.74 4.58 -6.04
C ASP A 320 -21.27 4.27 -6.40
N SER A 321 -20.74 3.19 -5.82
CA SER A 321 -19.34 2.81 -6.03
C SER A 321 -19.05 2.47 -7.50
N ALA A 322 -20.02 1.93 -8.24
CA ALA A 322 -19.83 1.60 -9.66
C ALA A 322 -19.65 2.87 -10.49
N ALA A 323 -20.42 3.91 -10.19
CA ALA A 323 -20.27 5.21 -10.87
C ALA A 323 -18.90 5.82 -10.56
N VAL A 324 -18.45 5.69 -9.31
CA VAL A 324 -17.12 6.18 -8.91
C VAL A 324 -16.02 5.40 -9.64
N ALA A 325 -16.12 4.07 -9.70
CA ALA A 325 -15.15 3.23 -10.43
C ALA A 325 -15.07 3.65 -11.91
N LYS A 326 -16.21 3.89 -12.54
CA LYS A 326 -16.26 4.36 -13.93
C LYS A 326 -15.58 5.72 -14.09
N ALA A 327 -15.84 6.64 -13.14
CA ALA A 327 -15.21 7.98 -13.18
C ALA A 327 -13.69 7.90 -13.05
N LEU A 328 -13.18 6.95 -12.26
CA LEU A 328 -11.72 6.76 -12.10
C LEU A 328 -11.07 6.26 -13.40
N ARG A 329 -11.83 5.59 -14.27
CA ARG A 329 -11.32 5.03 -15.53
C ARG A 329 -11.57 5.93 -16.74
N ASP A 330 -11.93 7.20 -16.55
CA ASP A 330 -12.27 8.10 -17.65
C ASP A 330 -11.03 8.63 -18.40
N GLY A 331 -9.84 8.25 -17.97
CA GLY A 331 -8.58 8.67 -18.60
C GLY A 331 -8.08 10.02 -18.15
N GLN A 332 -8.84 10.74 -17.33
CA GLN A 332 -8.42 12.05 -16.81
C GLN A 332 -7.43 11.85 -15.66
N PRO A 333 -6.30 12.58 -15.65
CA PRO A 333 -5.35 12.45 -14.55
C PRO A 333 -5.96 12.82 -13.21
N ILE A 334 -5.59 12.06 -12.19
CA ILE A 334 -5.96 12.32 -10.79
C ILE A 334 -4.74 12.91 -10.11
N GLU A 335 -4.86 14.13 -9.59
CA GLU A 335 -3.77 14.78 -8.88
C GLU A 335 -3.60 14.16 -7.51
N THR A 336 -2.43 13.64 -7.22
CA THR A 336 -2.13 13.04 -5.92
C THR A 336 -0.74 13.44 -5.46
N VAL A 337 -0.46 13.12 -4.19
CA VAL A 337 0.85 13.42 -3.59
C VAL A 337 1.98 12.56 -4.19
N ILE A 338 1.63 11.48 -4.86
CA ILE A 338 2.63 10.65 -5.55
C ILE A 338 2.67 10.95 -7.06
N GLY A 339 2.02 12.02 -7.49
CA GLY A 339 1.99 12.46 -8.88
C GLY A 339 0.62 12.33 -9.50
N LYS A 340 0.57 12.53 -10.81
CA LYS A 340 -0.67 12.39 -11.58
C LYS A 340 -0.88 10.92 -11.90
N LEU A 341 -2.02 10.38 -11.49
CA LEU A 341 -2.36 8.97 -11.71
C LEU A 341 -3.45 8.85 -12.75
N THR A 342 -3.33 7.84 -13.63
CA THR A 342 -4.40 7.46 -14.54
C THR A 342 -4.58 5.95 -14.48
N TYR A 343 -5.81 5.52 -14.74
CA TYR A 343 -6.17 4.10 -14.77
C TYR A 343 -6.70 3.73 -16.16
N GLY A 344 -6.39 2.51 -16.60
CA GLY A 344 -6.92 1.94 -17.82
C GLY A 344 -8.11 1.02 -17.53
N GLU A 345 -8.26 -0.02 -18.33
CA GLU A 345 -9.36 -0.96 -18.19
C GLU A 345 -9.34 -1.70 -16.86
N THR A 346 -8.14 -2.05 -16.40
CA THR A 346 -7.98 -2.61 -15.06
C THR A 346 -7.87 -1.45 -14.05
N GLY A 347 -7.81 -1.77 -12.78
CA GLY A 347 -7.55 -0.76 -11.74
C GLY A 347 -6.06 -0.53 -11.49
N ASP A 348 -5.22 -0.92 -12.44
CA ASP A 348 -3.78 -0.70 -12.35
C ASP A 348 -3.42 0.71 -12.80
N LEU A 349 -2.36 1.25 -12.22
CA LEU A 349 -1.79 2.51 -12.68
C LEU A 349 -1.25 2.34 -14.11
N SER A 350 -1.53 3.31 -14.97
CA SER A 350 -1.05 3.29 -16.36
C SER A 350 0.48 3.42 -16.44
N SER A 351 1.09 4.11 -15.48
CA SER A 351 2.53 4.37 -15.50
C SER A 351 3.13 4.22 -14.09
N PRO A 352 3.14 2.99 -13.56
CA PRO A 352 3.80 2.78 -12.26
C PRO A 352 5.32 2.89 -12.40
N SER A 353 5.99 3.26 -11.32
CA SER A 353 7.44 3.39 -11.29
C SER A 353 8.00 2.78 -10.02
N PHE A 354 9.13 2.09 -10.18
CA PHE A 354 9.89 1.53 -9.06
C PHE A 354 11.35 1.97 -9.18
N ASP A 355 11.98 2.19 -8.04
CA ASP A 355 13.43 2.39 -7.96
C ASP A 355 14.03 1.32 -7.06
N VAL A 356 15.35 1.17 -7.15
CA VAL A 356 16.10 0.31 -6.24
C VAL A 356 16.65 1.19 -5.11
N PHE A 357 16.47 0.70 -3.90
CA PHE A 357 16.93 1.36 -2.66
C PHE A 357 17.90 0.44 -1.93
N LYS A 358 18.62 1.01 -0.99
CA LYS A 358 19.62 0.28 -0.21
C LYS A 358 19.47 0.63 1.28
N TRP A 359 19.60 -0.38 2.12
CA TRP A 359 19.77 -0.17 3.56
C TRP A 359 21.23 0.21 3.81
N SER A 360 21.46 1.38 4.40
CA SER A 360 22.80 1.88 4.70
C SER A 360 22.78 2.57 6.06
N ASP A 361 23.52 2.01 7.01
CA ASP A 361 23.65 2.54 8.37
C ASP A 361 22.28 2.81 9.02
N GLY A 362 21.36 1.86 8.86
CA GLY A 362 20.03 1.93 9.47
C GLY A 362 19.04 2.80 8.75
N LYS A 363 19.39 3.29 7.56
CA LYS A 363 18.54 4.18 6.76
C LYS A 363 18.34 3.64 5.36
N ILE A 364 17.21 3.99 4.77
CA ILE A 364 16.91 3.67 3.38
C ILE A 364 17.44 4.80 2.51
N VAL A 365 18.29 4.48 1.54
CA VAL A 365 18.86 5.47 0.62
C VAL A 365 18.60 5.06 -0.82
N GLY A 366 18.42 6.03 -1.70
CA GLY A 366 18.30 5.77 -3.14
C GLY A 366 19.66 5.50 -3.76
N LEU A 367 19.66 4.86 -4.93
CA LEU A 367 20.86 4.57 -5.71
C LEU A 367 20.89 5.52 -6.91
N ASP A 368 21.25 6.79 -6.71
CA ASP A 368 21.35 7.79 -7.77
C ASP A 368 22.70 7.74 -8.49
#